data_54f024eba56fd162e0a01ac082150709
#
_entry.id   54f024eba56fd162e0a01ac082150709
#
_cell.length_a   1.000
_cell.length_b   1.000
_cell.length_c   1.000
_cell.angle_alpha   90.00
_cell.angle_beta   90.00
_cell.angle_gamma   90.00
#
_symmetry.space_group_name_H-M   'P 1'
#
loop_
_entity.id
_entity.type
_entity.pdbx_description
1 polymer ?
#
loop_
_entity_poly.entity_id
_entity_poly.type
_entity_poly.pdbx_seq_one_letter_code
_entity_poly.pdbx_strand_id
1 'polypeptide(L)'
;TSLEEFPVLMGGADRLQVKDPADLAVIAEGFKKGQLQKTYSVVVIDEASSIFYQIIEDYSRELFGLSEDDMLKPIEGRDYAPPTSAFISILKKIHEADDVHLIITAHSRDVTEDGRKEMRPSFSPTAYREVMRRVQVCAALSVKTKPVPGTKNRITERTLQLRPTANVAAKTRIPGSPTTVEVGEFLGLVSEWLDSGSFGEEPQESFEPLIDDELDEALESLAVSEGS
;
A
#
# COMPACT_ATOMS: atom_id res chain seq x y z
N THR A 1 9.23 -14.81 -8.89
CA THR A 1 8.70 -16.09 -8.34
C THR A 1 7.22 -16.05 -8.64
N SER A 2 6.75 -16.88 -9.59
CA SER A 2 5.35 -16.92 -9.95
C SER A 2 4.54 -17.53 -8.80
N LEU A 3 3.35 -16.99 -8.55
CA LEU A 3 2.40 -17.51 -7.54
C LEU A 3 1.98 -18.98 -7.79
N GLU A 4 2.35 -19.54 -8.93
CA GLU A 4 2.18 -20.96 -9.27
C GLU A 4 2.91 -21.91 -8.32
N GLU A 5 3.93 -21.43 -7.59
CA GLU A 5 4.68 -22.21 -6.62
C GLU A 5 4.00 -22.37 -5.25
N PHE A 6 2.85 -21.71 -5.01
CA PHE A 6 2.12 -21.76 -3.73
C PHE A 6 0.66 -22.27 -3.82
N PRO A 7 0.34 -23.29 -4.61
CA PRO A 7 -1.05 -23.76 -4.73
C PRO A 7 -1.60 -24.39 -3.45
N VAL A 8 -0.74 -24.80 -2.52
CA VAL A 8 -1.10 -25.59 -1.33
C VAL A 8 -1.55 -24.72 -0.16
N LEU A 9 -1.09 -23.47 -0.06
CA LEU A 9 -1.39 -22.58 1.08
C LEU A 9 -2.69 -21.80 0.90
N MET A 10 -3.24 -21.76 -0.30
CA MET A 10 -4.42 -20.96 -0.66
C MET A 10 -5.58 -21.84 -1.14
N GLY A 11 -5.85 -22.93 -0.42
CA GLY A 11 -6.93 -23.85 -0.78
C GLY A 11 -8.24 -23.13 -1.09
N GLY A 12 -8.65 -23.14 -2.36
CA GLY A 12 -9.91 -22.57 -2.81
C GLY A 12 -9.89 -21.07 -3.14
N ALA A 13 -8.73 -20.38 -3.12
CA ALA A 13 -8.65 -19.01 -3.59
C ALA A 13 -8.59 -18.93 -5.12
N ASP A 14 -9.45 -18.10 -5.70
CA ASP A 14 -9.34 -17.75 -7.11
C ASP A 14 -8.14 -16.83 -7.34
N ARG A 15 -7.41 -17.10 -8.39
CA ARG A 15 -6.26 -16.28 -8.79
C ARG A 15 -6.53 -15.65 -10.14
N LEU A 16 -6.33 -14.35 -10.21
CA LEU A 16 -6.40 -13.61 -11.43
C LEU A 16 -5.08 -12.90 -11.66
N GLN A 17 -4.42 -13.21 -12.78
CA GLN A 17 -3.28 -12.44 -13.24
C GLN A 17 -3.78 -11.18 -13.93
N VAL A 18 -3.63 -10.05 -13.28
CA VAL A 18 -3.91 -8.73 -13.85
C VAL A 18 -2.73 -8.36 -14.74
N LYS A 19 -2.98 -8.20 -16.03
CA LYS A 19 -1.95 -7.78 -17.01
C LYS A 19 -1.99 -6.28 -17.27
N ASP A 20 -3.16 -5.69 -17.09
CA ASP A 20 -3.43 -4.28 -17.33
C ASP A 20 -4.12 -3.68 -16.09
N PRO A 21 -3.72 -2.51 -15.60
CA PRO A 21 -4.42 -1.80 -14.54
C PRO A 21 -5.92 -1.58 -14.81
N ALA A 22 -6.34 -1.51 -16.07
CA ALA A 22 -7.74 -1.43 -16.47
C ALA A 22 -8.53 -2.67 -16.04
N ASP A 23 -7.95 -3.87 -16.08
CA ASP A 23 -8.60 -5.09 -15.59
C ASP A 23 -8.90 -4.99 -14.09
N LEU A 24 -7.94 -4.46 -13.33
CA LEU A 24 -8.14 -4.24 -11.89
C LEU A 24 -9.21 -3.19 -11.61
N ALA A 25 -9.32 -2.15 -12.45
CA ALA A 25 -10.37 -1.15 -12.35
C ALA A 25 -11.77 -1.75 -12.59
N VAL A 26 -11.90 -2.71 -13.53
CA VAL A 26 -13.15 -3.45 -13.78
C VAL A 26 -13.51 -4.31 -12.56
N ILE A 27 -12.55 -5.02 -11.98
CA ILE A 27 -12.77 -5.82 -10.76
C ILE A 27 -13.21 -4.93 -9.61
N ALA A 28 -12.53 -3.81 -9.40
CA ALA A 28 -12.88 -2.84 -8.37
C ALA A 28 -14.31 -2.28 -8.54
N GLU A 29 -14.74 -2.05 -9.77
CA GLU A 29 -16.11 -1.64 -10.06
C GLU A 29 -17.13 -2.75 -9.75
N GLY A 30 -16.76 -4.03 -9.98
CA GLY A 30 -17.57 -5.19 -9.60
C GLY A 30 -17.81 -5.26 -8.08
N PHE A 31 -16.78 -4.99 -7.27
CA PHE A 31 -16.91 -4.86 -5.82
C PHE A 31 -17.82 -3.69 -5.44
N LYS A 32 -17.58 -2.49 -5.97
CA LYS A 32 -18.41 -1.33 -5.71
C LYS A 32 -19.89 -1.54 -6.03
N LYS A 33 -20.20 -2.32 -7.08
CA LYS A 33 -21.58 -2.65 -7.50
C LYS A 33 -22.22 -3.80 -6.70
N GLY A 34 -21.54 -4.38 -5.73
CA GLY A 34 -22.05 -5.49 -4.95
C GLY A 34 -22.09 -6.83 -5.69
N GLN A 35 -21.38 -6.96 -6.81
CA GLN A 35 -21.39 -8.17 -7.63
C GLN A 35 -20.41 -9.24 -7.14
N LEU A 36 -19.26 -8.84 -6.61
CA LEU A 36 -18.17 -9.73 -6.23
C LEU A 36 -18.10 -10.01 -4.72
N GLN A 37 -18.56 -9.12 -3.88
CA GLN A 37 -18.48 -9.26 -2.41
C GLN A 37 -19.29 -10.45 -1.86
N LYS A 38 -20.29 -10.95 -2.59
CA LYS A 38 -21.03 -12.17 -2.21
C LYS A 38 -20.18 -13.44 -2.34
N THR A 39 -19.13 -13.39 -3.16
CA THR A 39 -18.24 -14.51 -3.44
C THR A 39 -16.90 -14.37 -2.72
N TYR A 40 -16.42 -13.16 -2.56
CA TYR A 40 -15.07 -12.88 -2.04
C TYR A 40 -15.14 -11.94 -0.84
N SER A 41 -14.75 -12.43 0.34
CA SER A 41 -14.63 -11.64 1.57
C SER A 41 -13.21 -11.08 1.78
N VAL A 42 -12.21 -11.59 1.06
CA VAL A 42 -10.84 -11.11 1.12
C VAL A 42 -10.31 -10.91 -0.29
N VAL A 43 -9.73 -9.76 -0.53
CA VAL A 43 -9.02 -9.43 -1.77
C VAL A 43 -7.56 -9.18 -1.45
N VAL A 44 -6.66 -9.87 -2.15
CA VAL A 44 -5.22 -9.67 -2.02
C VAL A 44 -4.70 -9.09 -3.32
N ILE A 45 -4.10 -7.91 -3.26
CA ILE A 45 -3.37 -7.29 -4.38
C ILE A 45 -1.89 -7.48 -4.15
N ASP A 46 -1.30 -8.39 -4.91
CA ASP A 46 0.13 -8.68 -4.88
C ASP A 46 0.72 -8.38 -6.25
N GLU A 47 1.35 -7.35 -6.43
CA GLU A 47 2.12 -6.36 -5.70
C GLU A 47 1.64 -4.94 -6.12
N ALA A 48 1.08 -4.18 -5.18
CA ALA A 48 0.38 -2.94 -5.49
C ALA A 48 1.28 -1.81 -5.99
N SER A 49 2.57 -1.78 -5.62
CA SER A 49 3.49 -0.76 -6.14
C SER A 49 3.81 -0.97 -7.62
N SER A 50 3.90 -2.21 -8.11
CA SER A 50 4.05 -2.48 -9.55
C SER A 50 2.84 -1.98 -10.34
N ILE A 51 1.63 -2.22 -9.84
CA ILE A 51 0.41 -1.70 -10.46
C ILE A 51 0.40 -0.17 -10.48
N PHE A 52 0.80 0.46 -9.38
CA PHE A 52 0.90 1.91 -9.30
C PHE A 52 1.88 2.48 -10.35
N TYR A 53 3.06 1.87 -10.48
CA TYR A 53 4.04 2.30 -11.48
C TYR A 53 3.58 2.02 -12.92
N GLN A 54 2.85 0.93 -13.16
CA GLN A 54 2.25 0.67 -14.47
C GLN A 54 1.24 1.76 -14.85
N ILE A 55 0.37 2.17 -13.94
CA ILE A 55 -0.57 3.28 -14.17
C ILE A 55 0.18 4.59 -14.51
N ILE A 56 1.31 4.86 -13.84
CA ILE A 56 2.14 6.03 -14.14
C ILE A 56 2.77 5.91 -15.54
N GLU A 57 3.25 4.73 -15.91
CA GLU A 57 3.84 4.46 -17.21
C GLU A 57 2.83 4.65 -18.33
N ASP A 58 1.65 4.03 -18.21
CA ASP A 58 0.57 4.14 -19.19
C ASP A 58 0.14 5.60 -19.35
N TYR A 59 -0.01 6.33 -18.25
CA TYR A 59 -0.32 7.75 -18.28
C TYR A 59 0.78 8.58 -18.96
N SER A 60 2.07 8.27 -18.69
CA SER A 60 3.19 8.95 -19.35
C SER A 60 3.17 8.72 -20.86
N ARG A 61 2.91 7.48 -21.30
CA ARG A 61 2.79 7.15 -22.73
C ARG A 61 1.67 7.93 -23.39
N GLU A 62 0.50 7.98 -22.76
CA GLU A 62 -0.65 8.76 -23.23
C GLU A 62 -0.33 10.26 -23.30
N LEU A 63 0.20 10.83 -22.23
CA LEU A 63 0.51 12.25 -22.10
C LEU A 63 1.48 12.74 -23.19
N PHE A 64 2.48 11.94 -23.53
CA PHE A 64 3.53 12.30 -24.49
C PHE A 64 3.34 11.68 -25.87
N GLY A 65 2.26 10.92 -26.10
CA GLY A 65 1.98 10.26 -27.38
C GLY A 65 3.04 9.21 -27.75
N LEU A 66 3.54 8.45 -26.75
CA LEU A 66 4.61 7.47 -26.93
C LEU A 66 4.03 6.11 -27.31
N SER A 67 4.72 5.40 -28.21
CA SER A 67 4.45 3.98 -28.50
C SER A 67 5.08 3.07 -27.43
N GLU A 68 4.80 1.74 -27.50
CA GLU A 68 5.40 0.77 -26.59
C GLU A 68 6.93 0.69 -26.70
N ASP A 69 7.47 0.93 -27.89
CA ASP A 69 8.90 0.87 -28.19
C ASP A 69 9.64 2.17 -27.80
N ASP A 70 8.91 3.24 -27.51
CA ASP A 70 9.52 4.52 -27.15
C ASP A 70 10.04 4.52 -25.70
N MET A 71 11.16 5.23 -25.49
CA MET A 71 11.66 5.44 -24.14
C MET A 71 10.69 6.31 -23.35
N LEU A 72 10.33 5.84 -22.14
CA LEU A 72 9.45 6.57 -21.24
C LEU A 72 10.04 7.94 -20.89
N LYS A 73 9.17 8.94 -20.91
CA LYS A 73 9.49 10.28 -20.38
C LYS A 73 9.01 10.38 -18.94
N PRO A 74 9.85 10.92 -18.04
CA PRO A 74 9.41 11.14 -16.66
C PRO A 74 8.27 12.17 -16.64
N ILE A 75 7.25 11.87 -15.84
CA ILE A 75 6.23 12.88 -15.49
C ILE A 75 6.69 13.66 -14.27
N GLU A 76 6.28 14.92 -14.15
CA GLU A 76 6.74 15.81 -13.11
C GLU A 76 5.58 16.59 -12.46
N GLY A 77 5.76 16.94 -11.19
CA GLY A 77 4.86 17.86 -10.50
C GLY A 77 3.39 17.42 -10.56
N ARG A 78 2.54 18.27 -11.13
CA ARG A 78 1.08 18.06 -11.23
C ARG A 78 0.66 16.85 -12.05
N ASP A 79 1.51 16.37 -12.95
CA ASP A 79 1.19 15.23 -13.82
C ASP A 79 1.12 13.89 -13.05
N TYR A 80 1.62 13.85 -11.81
CA TYR A 80 1.40 12.71 -10.92
C TYR A 80 -0.03 12.62 -10.35
N ALA A 81 -0.81 13.68 -10.40
CA ALA A 81 -2.14 13.69 -9.78
C ALA A 81 -3.14 12.74 -10.47
N PRO A 82 -3.27 12.71 -11.82
CA PRO A 82 -4.21 11.80 -12.47
C PRO A 82 -3.90 10.32 -12.21
N PRO A 83 -2.68 9.79 -12.43
CA PRO A 83 -2.37 8.38 -12.17
C PRO A 83 -2.47 8.02 -10.70
N THR A 84 -2.11 8.92 -9.78
CA THR A 84 -2.31 8.71 -8.34
C THR A 84 -3.80 8.60 -8.00
N SER A 85 -4.65 9.47 -8.55
CA SER A 85 -6.10 9.42 -8.35
C SER A 85 -6.71 8.13 -8.89
N ALA A 86 -6.26 7.66 -10.06
CA ALA A 86 -6.72 6.40 -10.65
C ALA A 86 -6.41 5.21 -9.73
N PHE A 87 -5.17 5.10 -9.28
CA PHE A 87 -4.75 4.05 -8.34
C PHE A 87 -5.55 4.08 -7.04
N ILE A 88 -5.67 5.24 -6.42
CA ILE A 88 -6.42 5.38 -5.15
C ILE A 88 -7.90 5.08 -5.36
N SER A 89 -8.48 5.45 -6.50
CA SER A 89 -9.88 5.12 -6.82
C SER A 89 -10.12 3.61 -6.90
N ILE A 90 -9.18 2.85 -7.47
CA ILE A 90 -9.24 1.38 -7.52
C ILE A 90 -9.25 0.81 -6.10
N LEU A 91 -8.27 1.17 -5.28
CA LEU A 91 -8.19 0.69 -3.90
C LEU A 91 -9.43 1.07 -3.08
N LYS A 92 -9.90 2.29 -3.25
CA LYS A 92 -11.08 2.81 -2.55
C LYS A 92 -12.34 2.00 -2.87
N LYS A 93 -12.61 1.68 -4.14
CA LYS A 93 -13.78 0.92 -4.56
C LYS A 93 -13.82 -0.48 -3.94
N ILE A 94 -12.66 -1.14 -3.77
CA ILE A 94 -12.56 -2.45 -3.12
C ILE A 94 -12.70 -2.30 -1.60
N HIS A 95 -12.00 -1.33 -1.02
CA HIS A 95 -11.99 -1.10 0.42
C HIS A 95 -13.35 -0.67 0.99
N GLU A 96 -14.15 0.06 0.20
CA GLU A 96 -15.50 0.52 0.60
C GLU A 96 -16.60 -0.52 0.30
N ALA A 97 -16.26 -1.69 -0.25
CA ALA A 97 -17.22 -2.77 -0.41
C ALA A 97 -17.50 -3.42 0.96
N ASP A 98 -18.79 -3.63 1.25
CA ASP A 98 -19.23 -4.22 2.51
C ASP A 98 -18.67 -5.63 2.67
N ASP A 99 -18.25 -5.97 3.89
CA ASP A 99 -17.72 -7.28 4.28
C ASP A 99 -16.50 -7.78 3.47
N VAL A 100 -15.73 -6.84 2.89
CA VAL A 100 -14.51 -7.15 2.13
C VAL A 100 -13.26 -6.62 2.83
N HIS A 101 -12.31 -7.52 3.10
CA HIS A 101 -10.98 -7.16 3.60
C HIS A 101 -10.02 -7.02 2.44
N LEU A 102 -9.36 -5.87 2.34
CA LEU A 102 -8.33 -5.62 1.32
C LEU A 102 -6.93 -5.75 1.93
N ILE A 103 -6.15 -6.66 1.40
CA ILE A 103 -4.73 -6.85 1.71
C ILE A 103 -3.92 -6.41 0.50
N ILE A 104 -2.94 -5.56 0.70
CA ILE A 104 -2.01 -5.14 -0.36
C ILE A 104 -0.58 -5.43 0.07
N THR A 105 0.22 -5.98 -0.83
CA THR A 105 1.67 -6.01 -0.68
C THR A 105 2.30 -4.89 -1.52
N ALA A 106 3.45 -4.40 -1.11
CA ALA A 106 4.19 -3.37 -1.83
C ALA A 106 5.68 -3.53 -1.57
N HIS A 107 6.50 -3.24 -2.56
CA HIS A 107 7.93 -3.07 -2.35
C HIS A 107 8.17 -1.94 -1.35
N SER A 108 9.26 -2.03 -0.61
CA SER A 108 9.73 -0.95 0.23
C SER A 108 10.84 -0.16 -0.47
N ARG A 109 10.93 1.12 -0.13
CA ARG A 109 12.04 1.99 -0.50
C ARG A 109 12.51 2.81 0.67
N ASP A 110 13.78 3.17 0.65
CA ASP A 110 14.33 4.14 1.58
C ASP A 110 14.01 5.57 1.10
N VAL A 111 13.44 6.36 1.99
CA VAL A 111 13.16 7.78 1.77
C VAL A 111 13.97 8.58 2.78
N THR A 112 14.65 9.62 2.33
CA THR A 112 15.33 10.56 3.22
C THR A 112 14.54 11.85 3.27
N GLU A 113 14.06 12.20 4.44
CA GLU A 113 13.26 13.40 4.70
C GLU A 113 13.84 14.06 5.96
N ASP A 114 14.16 15.32 5.91
CA ASP A 114 14.80 16.08 7.00
C ASP A 114 16.06 15.42 7.60
N GLY A 115 16.87 14.80 6.74
CA GLY A 115 18.09 14.08 7.15
C GLY A 115 17.84 12.74 7.83
N ARG A 116 16.60 12.30 7.98
CA ARG A 116 16.22 11.00 8.52
C ARG A 116 15.91 10.03 7.38
N LYS A 117 16.47 8.83 7.47
CA LYS A 117 16.23 7.76 6.50
C LYS A 117 15.16 6.84 7.06
N GLU A 118 14.07 6.68 6.32
CA GLU A 118 12.94 5.82 6.69
C GLU A 118 12.57 4.87 5.55
N MET A 119 12.34 3.61 5.87
CA MET A 119 11.80 2.62 4.93
C MET A 119 10.28 2.77 4.87
N ARG A 120 9.75 3.00 3.66
CA ARG A 120 8.31 3.18 3.38
C ARG A 120 7.87 2.29 2.21
N PRO A 121 6.57 1.98 2.09
CA PRO A 121 6.03 1.42 0.84
C PRO A 121 6.38 2.28 -0.37
N SER A 122 6.69 1.63 -1.49
CA SER A 122 7.18 2.28 -2.72
C SER A 122 6.03 2.90 -3.53
N PHE A 123 5.49 4.00 -3.05
CA PHE A 123 4.49 4.83 -3.72
C PHE A 123 4.99 6.28 -3.86
N SER A 124 4.34 7.10 -4.70
CA SER A 124 4.56 8.54 -4.64
C SER A 124 4.19 9.09 -3.26
N PRO A 125 4.71 10.26 -2.84
CA PRO A 125 4.37 10.82 -1.53
C PRO A 125 2.86 10.97 -1.30
N THR A 126 2.12 11.41 -2.31
CA THR A 126 0.66 11.55 -2.24
C THR A 126 -0.04 10.19 -2.15
N ALA A 127 0.33 9.21 -3.00
CA ALA A 127 -0.23 7.87 -2.94
C ALA A 127 0.06 7.20 -1.58
N TYR A 128 1.29 7.35 -1.07
CA TYR A 128 1.67 6.85 0.24
C TYR A 128 0.77 7.41 1.36
N ARG A 129 0.60 8.74 1.43
CA ARG A 129 -0.28 9.38 2.43
C ARG A 129 -1.71 8.87 2.34
N GLU A 130 -2.26 8.77 1.14
CA GLU A 130 -3.63 8.30 0.91
C GLU A 130 -3.82 6.82 1.29
N VAL A 131 -2.84 5.96 1.00
CA VAL A 131 -2.85 4.55 1.43
C VAL A 131 -2.77 4.47 2.95
N MET A 132 -1.79 5.16 3.57
CA MET A 132 -1.59 5.14 5.02
C MET A 132 -2.79 5.68 5.80
N ARG A 133 -3.51 6.64 5.25
CA ARG A 133 -4.74 7.14 5.88
C ARG A 133 -5.84 6.08 5.96
N ARG A 134 -5.92 5.18 4.98
CA ARG A 134 -7.00 4.17 4.86
C ARG A 134 -6.68 2.85 5.52
N VAL A 135 -5.43 2.40 5.49
CA VAL A 135 -5.07 1.10 6.04
C VAL A 135 -5.23 1.06 7.56
N GLN A 136 -5.75 -0.04 8.05
CA GLN A 136 -5.84 -0.32 9.49
C GLN A 136 -4.48 -0.77 10.04
N VAL A 137 -3.76 -1.56 9.25
CA VAL A 137 -2.43 -2.06 9.57
C VAL A 137 -1.52 -1.88 8.38
N CYS A 138 -0.35 -1.26 8.61
CA CYS A 138 0.77 -1.25 7.70
C CYS A 138 1.95 -1.89 8.41
N ALA A 139 2.41 -3.03 7.91
CA ALA A 139 3.50 -3.78 8.52
C ALA A 139 4.70 -3.89 7.56
N ALA A 140 5.90 -3.73 8.10
CA ALA A 140 7.13 -3.97 7.35
C ALA A 140 7.63 -5.41 7.60
N LEU A 141 7.79 -6.18 6.51
CA LEU A 141 8.32 -7.53 6.57
C LEU A 141 9.85 -7.49 6.66
N SER A 142 10.38 -8.13 7.68
CA SER A 142 11.82 -8.40 7.83
C SER A 142 12.09 -9.90 7.71
N VAL A 143 13.04 -10.25 6.87
CA VAL A 143 13.49 -11.63 6.66
C VAL A 143 14.95 -11.75 7.09
N LYS A 144 15.22 -12.57 8.10
CA LYS A 144 16.56 -12.80 8.63
C LYS A 144 16.89 -14.28 8.59
N THR A 145 18.06 -14.62 8.05
CA THR A 145 18.57 -16.00 8.04
C THR A 145 19.63 -16.14 9.10
N LYS A 146 19.40 -17.01 10.09
CA LYS A 146 20.33 -17.30 11.18
C LYS A 146 20.91 -18.71 11.07
N PRO A 147 22.20 -18.93 11.37
CA PRO A 147 22.74 -20.27 11.46
C PRO A 147 22.14 -20.98 12.69
N VAL A 148 21.87 -22.27 12.56
CA VAL A 148 21.49 -23.12 13.69
C VAL A 148 22.78 -23.57 14.40
N PRO A 149 22.98 -23.23 15.69
CA PRO A 149 24.17 -23.61 16.43
C PRO A 149 24.42 -25.11 16.36
N GLY A 150 25.67 -25.51 16.10
CA GLY A 150 26.11 -26.92 16.03
C GLY A 150 25.72 -27.67 14.76
N THR A 151 25.12 -26.99 13.76
CA THR A 151 24.73 -27.59 12.48
C THR A 151 25.17 -26.72 11.29
N LYS A 152 25.10 -27.30 10.07
CA LYS A 152 25.28 -26.53 8.83
C LYS A 152 23.97 -25.90 8.34
N ASN A 153 22.88 -26.12 9.06
CA ASN A 153 21.55 -25.63 8.68
C ASN A 153 21.37 -24.15 9.04
N ARG A 154 20.50 -23.50 8.29
CA ARG A 154 20.06 -22.13 8.53
C ARG A 154 18.54 -22.09 8.68
N ILE A 155 18.05 -21.30 9.60
CA ILE A 155 16.62 -21.00 9.74
C ILE A 155 16.35 -19.59 9.25
N THR A 156 15.21 -19.43 8.59
CA THR A 156 14.75 -18.12 8.13
C THR A 156 13.61 -17.66 9.03
N GLU A 157 13.85 -16.60 9.76
CA GLU A 157 12.83 -15.91 10.57
C GLU A 157 12.16 -14.84 9.72
N ARG A 158 10.85 -14.79 9.77
CA ARG A 158 10.02 -13.76 9.12
C ARG A 158 9.23 -13.04 10.18
N THR A 159 9.50 -11.75 10.35
CA THR A 159 8.82 -10.91 11.34
C THR A 159 8.17 -9.71 10.67
N LEU A 160 7.04 -9.31 11.18
CA LEU A 160 6.33 -8.09 10.80
C LEU A 160 6.52 -7.04 11.88
N GLN A 161 6.98 -5.87 11.49
CA GLN A 161 7.01 -4.71 12.36
C GLN A 161 5.69 -3.96 12.22
N LEU A 162 4.94 -3.85 13.32
CA LEU A 162 3.58 -3.29 13.35
C LEU A 162 3.57 -1.83 13.83
N ARG A 163 4.56 -1.43 14.61
CA ARG A 163 4.67 -0.05 15.14
C ARG A 163 5.81 0.69 14.49
N PRO A 164 5.67 2.00 14.24
CA PRO A 164 6.73 2.79 13.64
C PRO A 164 7.99 2.81 14.52
N THR A 165 9.13 2.95 13.86
CA THR A 165 10.42 3.24 14.49
C THR A 165 11.08 4.41 13.78
N ALA A 166 12.24 4.86 14.27
CA ALA A 166 12.98 5.94 13.62
C ALA A 166 13.30 5.68 12.14
N ASN A 167 13.34 4.40 11.71
CA ASN A 167 13.81 4.03 10.37
C ASN A 167 12.78 3.21 9.56
N VAL A 168 11.58 2.95 10.10
CA VAL A 168 10.57 2.10 9.46
C VAL A 168 9.19 2.69 9.67
N ALA A 169 8.53 3.03 8.56
CA ALA A 169 7.13 3.38 8.58
C ALA A 169 6.27 2.12 8.83
N ALA A 170 5.49 2.16 9.87
CA ALA A 170 4.50 1.13 10.19
C ALA A 170 3.30 1.79 10.90
N LYS A 171 2.17 1.10 10.90
CA LYS A 171 0.94 1.57 11.55
C LYS A 171 0.12 0.38 11.99
N THR A 172 -0.48 0.44 13.15
CA THR A 172 -1.47 -0.54 13.58
C THR A 172 -2.56 0.13 14.40
N ARG A 173 -3.80 -0.29 14.15
CA ARG A 173 -4.97 0.06 14.97
C ARG A 173 -5.41 -1.11 15.86
N ILE A 174 -4.66 -2.20 15.87
CA ILE A 174 -4.92 -3.35 16.74
C ILE A 174 -4.50 -2.98 18.17
N PRO A 175 -5.44 -2.90 19.13
CA PRO A 175 -5.12 -2.53 20.51
C PRO A 175 -4.13 -3.52 21.12
N GLY A 176 -3.15 -3.02 21.89
CA GLY A 176 -2.18 -3.88 22.57
C GLY A 176 -1.21 -4.64 21.67
N SER A 177 -1.23 -4.42 20.33
CA SER A 177 -0.32 -5.11 19.42
C SER A 177 1.14 -4.91 19.81
N PRO A 178 2.00 -5.94 19.67
CA PRO A 178 3.44 -5.83 19.92
C PRO A 178 4.10 -4.95 18.84
N THR A 179 5.33 -4.49 19.10
CA THR A 179 6.12 -3.77 18.09
C THR A 179 6.46 -4.66 16.89
N THR A 180 6.76 -5.92 17.15
CA THR A 180 7.06 -6.94 16.13
C THR A 180 6.33 -8.23 16.46
N VAL A 181 5.96 -8.98 15.43
CA VAL A 181 5.27 -10.28 15.53
C VAL A 181 5.82 -11.23 14.46
N GLU A 182 5.84 -12.53 14.71
CA GLU A 182 6.13 -13.52 13.68
C GLU A 182 4.98 -13.57 12.65
N VAL A 183 5.33 -13.79 11.38
CA VAL A 183 4.31 -13.83 10.30
C VAL A 183 3.22 -14.86 10.58
N GLY A 184 3.59 -16.02 11.16
CA GLY A 184 2.62 -17.07 11.52
C GLY A 184 1.62 -16.66 12.59
N GLU A 185 2.02 -15.79 13.52
CA GLU A 185 1.18 -15.32 14.64
C GLU A 185 0.31 -14.11 14.24
N PHE A 186 0.73 -13.38 13.21
CA PHE A 186 0.05 -12.16 12.77
C PHE A 186 -1.41 -12.40 12.37
N LEU A 187 -1.69 -13.48 11.66
CA LEU A 187 -3.05 -13.81 11.23
C LEU A 187 -3.96 -14.10 12.43
N GLY A 188 -3.44 -14.76 13.47
CA GLY A 188 -4.15 -14.95 14.73
C GLY A 188 -4.51 -13.63 15.40
N LEU A 189 -3.54 -12.73 15.50
CA LEU A 189 -3.72 -11.39 16.07
C LEU A 189 -4.80 -10.58 15.31
N VAL A 190 -4.80 -10.64 13.98
CA VAL A 190 -5.80 -9.95 13.15
C VAL A 190 -7.19 -10.60 13.33
N SER A 191 -7.27 -11.92 13.36
CA SER A 191 -8.53 -12.64 13.55
C SER A 191 -9.16 -12.30 14.91
N GLU A 192 -8.39 -12.38 15.99
CA GLU A 192 -8.85 -12.02 17.33
C GLU A 192 -9.37 -10.58 17.39
N TRP A 193 -8.67 -9.66 16.72
CA TRP A 193 -9.09 -8.26 16.65
C TRP A 193 -10.42 -8.10 15.88
N LEU A 194 -10.57 -8.75 14.73
CA LEU A 194 -11.81 -8.71 13.94
C LEU A 194 -12.98 -9.30 14.71
N ASP A 195 -12.77 -10.44 15.40
CA ASP A 195 -13.79 -11.13 16.18
C ASP A 195 -14.22 -10.31 17.43
N SER A 196 -13.31 -9.50 17.98
CA SER A 196 -13.60 -8.68 19.16
C SER A 196 -14.59 -7.54 18.87
N GLY A 197 -14.82 -7.20 17.60
CA GLY A 197 -15.63 -6.06 17.19
C GLY A 197 -15.09 -4.70 17.64
N SER A 198 -13.96 -4.69 18.35
CA SER A 198 -13.29 -3.49 18.82
C SER A 198 -12.48 -2.86 17.67
N PHE A 199 -13.18 -2.32 16.69
CA PHE A 199 -12.61 -1.33 15.79
C PHE A 199 -12.33 -0.08 16.62
N GLY A 200 -11.21 -0.11 17.35
CA GLY A 200 -10.90 0.78 18.43
C GLY A 200 -11.14 2.24 18.08
N GLU A 201 -11.65 2.96 19.07
CA GLU A 201 -11.45 4.41 19.15
C GLU A 201 -10.02 4.71 18.73
N GLU A 202 -9.86 5.64 17.80
CA GLU A 202 -8.53 6.06 17.36
C GLU A 202 -7.67 6.31 18.60
N PRO A 203 -6.48 5.69 18.71
CA PRO A 203 -5.53 6.22 19.66
C PRO A 203 -5.39 7.69 19.27
N GLN A 204 -5.76 8.57 20.18
CA GLN A 204 -5.47 10.01 20.10
C GLN A 204 -3.96 10.22 20.29
N GLU A 205 -3.15 9.56 19.47
CA GLU A 205 -1.85 10.09 19.15
C GLU A 205 -2.12 11.09 18.03
N SER A 206 -2.21 12.34 18.44
CA SER A 206 -2.19 13.49 17.57
C SER A 206 -1.00 13.32 16.60
N PHE A 207 -1.26 12.72 15.46
CA PHE A 207 -0.54 13.05 14.27
C PHE A 207 -1.02 14.48 14.00
N GLU A 208 -0.36 15.47 14.60
CA GLU A 208 -0.46 16.83 14.10
C GLU A 208 -0.08 16.69 12.63
N PRO A 209 -1.01 16.88 11.69
CA PRO A 209 -0.58 17.07 10.32
C PRO A 209 0.40 18.23 10.42
N LEU A 210 1.61 18.05 9.93
CA LEU A 210 2.40 19.18 9.50
C LEU A 210 1.48 19.88 8.49
N ILE A 211 0.74 20.85 8.98
CA ILE A 211 -0.03 21.77 8.16
C ILE A 211 1.07 22.48 7.39
N ASP A 212 1.19 22.17 6.10
CA ASP A 212 2.01 22.91 5.17
C ASP A 212 1.40 24.31 5.00
N ASP A 213 1.51 25.14 6.03
CA ASP A 213 1.25 26.59 5.92
C ASP A 213 2.10 27.21 4.81
N GLU A 214 3.26 26.61 4.50
CA GLU A 214 4.11 27.02 3.38
C GLU A 214 3.50 26.74 2.00
N LEU A 215 2.61 25.74 1.87
CA LEU A 215 1.98 25.43 0.57
C LEU A 215 0.88 26.43 0.23
N ASP A 216 0.13 26.88 1.23
CA ASP A 216 -0.93 27.87 1.04
C ASP A 216 -0.33 29.27 0.78
N GLU A 217 0.77 29.66 1.44
CA GLU A 217 1.47 30.90 1.12
C GLU A 217 2.10 30.86 -0.29
N ALA A 218 2.63 29.70 -0.74
CA ALA A 218 3.15 29.57 -2.10
C ALA A 218 2.04 29.66 -3.16
N LEU A 219 0.85 29.15 -2.89
CA LEU A 219 -0.29 29.23 -3.80
C LEU A 219 -0.87 30.67 -3.86
N GLU A 220 -0.92 31.37 -2.73
CA GLU A 220 -1.35 32.78 -2.70
C GLU A 220 -0.34 33.69 -3.42
N SER A 221 0.99 33.42 -3.28
CA SER A 221 2.02 34.23 -3.96
C SER A 221 1.99 34.08 -5.49
N LEU A 222 1.59 32.89 -6.00
CA LEU A 222 1.43 32.65 -7.44
C LEU A 222 0.16 33.30 -8.01
N ALA A 223 -0.91 33.40 -7.23
CA ALA A 223 -2.16 34.04 -7.66
C ALA A 223 -2.03 35.56 -7.81
N VAL A 224 -1.10 36.18 -7.08
CA VAL A 224 -0.87 37.66 -7.12
C VAL A 224 0.01 38.08 -8.31
N SER A 225 0.82 37.15 -8.89
CA SER A 225 1.73 37.48 -9.99
C SER A 225 1.09 37.46 -11.39
N GLU A 226 -0.11 36.91 -11.55
CA GLU A 226 -0.83 36.86 -12.84
C GLU A 226 -1.81 38.03 -13.06
N GLY A 227 -1.88 38.99 -12.14
CA GLY A 227 -2.78 40.14 -12.17
C GLY A 227 -2.13 41.50 -12.44
N SER A 228 -0.90 41.57 -13.02
CA SER A 228 -0.25 42.84 -13.32
C SER A 228 0.22 42.94 -14.74
#